data_5f1e0a27c510a057c38886544e20a202
#
_entry.id   5f1e0a27c510a057c38886544e20a202
#
_cell.length_a   1.000
_cell.length_b   1.000
_cell.length_c   1.000
_cell.angle_alpha   90.00
_cell.angle_beta   90.00
_cell.angle_gamma   90.00
#
_symmetry.space_group_name_H-M   'P 1'
#
loop_
_entity.id
_entity.type
_entity.pdbx_description
1 polymer ?
#
loop_
_entity_poly.entity_id
_entity_poly.type
_entity_poly.pdbx_seq_one_letter_code
_entity_poly.pdbx_strand_id
1 'polypeptide(L)'
;KDFDINNLRYDKIIIMTDADVDGSHIRTLLLTFFNNHPFNQLIENGHLYLAQPPLFKITKSNKSHYMKDEKDLENYIIKNSNNKEKKGKLSTKEINKILDQEKQKFTIQRFKGLGEMNPEELWQTTLNPDNRNLLKVQYSNGTKEKSKEDQKIISILMGDEVAPRREFITSNALDVANLDI
;
A
#
# COMPACT_ATOMS: atom_id res chain seq x y z
N LYS A 1 -4.73 17.90 27.50
CA LYS A 1 -5.45 18.77 26.51
C LYS A 1 -6.30 17.87 25.68
N ASP A 2 -7.59 18.16 25.65
CA ASP A 2 -8.53 17.38 24.87
C ASP A 2 -8.26 17.58 23.37
N PHE A 3 -8.38 16.50 22.60
CA PHE A 3 -8.26 16.58 21.15
C PHE A 3 -9.50 17.29 20.57
N ASP A 4 -9.26 18.28 19.72
CA ASP A 4 -10.31 19.00 19.00
C ASP A 4 -9.92 19.07 17.53
N ILE A 5 -10.73 18.47 16.66
CA ILE A 5 -10.51 18.42 15.22
C ILE A 5 -10.47 19.82 14.58
N ASN A 6 -11.21 20.80 15.14
CA ASN A 6 -11.24 22.16 14.63
C ASN A 6 -9.93 22.92 14.88
N ASN A 7 -9.11 22.44 15.81
CA ASN A 7 -7.79 22.99 16.12
C ASN A 7 -6.65 22.21 15.43
N LEU A 8 -6.96 21.34 14.48
CA LEU A 8 -5.96 20.58 13.75
C LEU A 8 -5.09 21.53 12.90
N ARG A 9 -3.76 21.45 13.11
CA ARG A 9 -2.78 22.31 12.44
C ARG A 9 -2.24 21.71 11.14
N TYR A 10 -2.60 20.48 10.81
CA TYR A 10 -2.12 19.73 9.66
C TYR A 10 -3.29 19.28 8.79
N ASP A 11 -3.23 19.56 7.51
CA ASP A 11 -4.25 19.11 6.54
C ASP A 11 -4.21 17.59 6.34
N LYS A 12 -3.01 17.01 6.31
CA LYS A 12 -2.80 15.57 6.11
C LYS A 12 -1.86 15.00 7.15
N ILE A 13 -2.26 13.89 7.74
CA ILE A 13 -1.44 13.02 8.57
C ILE A 13 -1.15 11.77 7.75
N ILE A 14 0.13 11.50 7.50
CA ILE A 14 0.54 10.46 6.55
C ILE A 14 1.33 9.40 7.30
N ILE A 15 0.79 8.19 7.38
CA ILE A 15 1.49 7.02 7.89
C ILE A 15 2.42 6.52 6.79
N MET A 16 3.69 6.36 7.10
CA MET A 16 4.71 5.85 6.20
C MET A 16 5.47 4.72 6.89
N THR A 17 5.37 3.52 6.33
CA THR A 17 6.01 2.30 6.84
C THR A 17 6.69 1.56 5.71
N ASP A 18 7.62 0.68 6.04
CA ASP A 18 8.26 -0.22 5.08
C ASP A 18 7.24 -1.14 4.40
N ALA A 19 7.61 -1.65 3.24
CA ALA A 19 6.75 -2.53 2.44
C ALA A 19 6.98 -4.03 2.79
N ASP A 20 7.30 -4.31 4.04
CA ASP A 20 7.49 -5.64 4.59
C ASP A 20 6.40 -6.02 5.61
N VAL A 21 6.55 -7.18 6.22
CA VAL A 21 5.61 -7.71 7.23
C VAL A 21 5.58 -6.83 8.47
N ASP A 22 6.74 -6.42 8.95
CA ASP A 22 6.86 -5.58 10.15
C ASP A 22 6.24 -4.20 9.91
N GLY A 23 6.47 -3.61 8.74
CA GLY A 23 5.83 -2.36 8.33
C GLY A 23 4.31 -2.47 8.22
N SER A 24 3.81 -3.61 7.76
CA SER A 24 2.36 -3.90 7.71
C SER A 24 1.78 -4.02 9.12
N HIS A 25 2.48 -4.66 10.04
CA HIS A 25 2.08 -4.74 11.45
C HIS A 25 2.07 -3.36 12.13
N ILE A 26 3.12 -2.56 11.96
CA ILE A 26 3.20 -1.19 12.48
C ILE A 26 2.04 -0.34 11.92
N ARG A 27 1.73 -0.47 10.63
CA ARG A 27 0.60 0.22 10.00
C ARG A 27 -0.73 -0.17 10.66
N THR A 28 -0.94 -1.46 10.92
CA THR A 28 -2.15 -1.95 11.57
C THR A 28 -2.28 -1.41 12.98
N LEU A 29 -1.20 -1.36 13.76
CA LEU A 29 -1.19 -0.76 15.10
C LEU A 29 -1.53 0.73 15.07
N LEU A 30 -0.95 1.48 14.13
CA LEU A 30 -1.25 2.91 13.96
C LEU A 30 -2.70 3.14 13.53
N LEU A 31 -3.22 2.33 12.60
CA LEU A 31 -4.63 2.42 12.20
C LEU A 31 -5.56 2.11 13.37
N THR A 32 -5.22 1.14 14.21
CA THR A 32 -5.96 0.83 15.44
C THR A 32 -5.95 2.01 16.40
N PHE A 33 -4.80 2.65 16.61
CA PHE A 33 -4.70 3.86 17.41
C PHE A 33 -5.62 4.97 16.89
N PHE A 34 -5.56 5.27 15.60
CA PHE A 34 -6.39 6.29 14.97
C PHE A 34 -7.88 5.95 14.91
N ASN A 35 -8.24 4.67 15.01
CA ASN A 35 -9.63 4.24 15.08
C ASN A 35 -10.28 4.52 16.43
N ASN A 36 -9.50 4.73 17.48
CA ASN A 36 -10.02 5.00 18.82
C ASN A 36 -10.45 6.47 18.97
N HIS A 37 -11.51 6.67 19.75
CA HIS A 37 -11.93 8.03 20.14
C HIS A 37 -10.84 8.72 20.98
N PRO A 38 -10.53 10.01 20.75
CA PRO A 38 -11.19 10.94 19.82
C PRO A 38 -10.55 11.01 18.44
N PHE A 39 -9.51 10.21 18.14
CA PHE A 39 -8.72 10.29 16.91
C PHE A 39 -9.41 9.74 15.66
N ASN A 40 -10.48 8.94 15.83
CA ASN A 40 -11.33 8.47 14.72
C ASN A 40 -11.89 9.62 13.88
N GLN A 41 -12.04 10.81 14.46
CA GLN A 41 -12.42 12.03 13.73
C GLN A 41 -11.46 12.38 12.58
N LEU A 42 -10.17 12.00 12.68
CA LEU A 42 -9.20 12.19 11.60
C LEU A 42 -9.51 11.33 10.37
N ILE A 43 -10.03 10.13 10.59
CA ILE A 43 -10.49 9.24 9.51
C ILE A 43 -11.79 9.77 8.92
N GLU A 44 -12.76 10.10 9.77
CA GLU A 44 -14.09 10.60 9.39
C GLU A 44 -14.01 11.90 8.57
N ASN A 45 -13.10 12.81 8.94
CA ASN A 45 -12.89 14.08 8.23
C ASN A 45 -11.84 14.00 7.11
N GLY A 46 -11.25 12.81 6.90
CA GLY A 46 -10.38 12.54 5.76
C GLY A 46 -8.99 13.16 5.84
N HIS A 47 -8.44 13.28 7.03
CA HIS A 47 -7.10 13.79 7.29
C HIS A 47 -6.03 12.69 7.35
N LEU A 48 -6.42 11.41 7.46
CA LEU A 48 -5.49 10.30 7.59
C LEU A 48 -5.21 9.62 6.24
N TYR A 49 -3.92 9.42 5.94
CA TYR A 49 -3.44 8.83 4.70
C TYR A 49 -2.33 7.81 4.95
N LEU A 50 -2.18 6.87 4.01
CA LEU A 50 -1.03 5.97 3.92
C LEU A 50 -0.17 6.39 2.74
N ALA A 51 1.14 6.54 2.95
CA ALA A 51 2.08 6.70 1.86
C ALA A 51 2.21 5.40 1.07
N GLN A 52 2.36 5.52 -0.23
CA GLN A 52 2.58 4.39 -1.15
C GLN A 52 3.91 4.58 -1.87
N PRO A 53 5.04 4.24 -1.24
CA PRO A 53 6.32 4.24 -1.90
C PRO A 53 6.35 3.21 -3.02
N PRO A 54 7.20 3.40 -4.07
CA PRO A 54 7.35 2.41 -5.12
C PRO A 54 8.03 1.15 -4.58
N LEU A 55 7.63 -0.01 -5.09
CA LEU A 55 8.26 -1.28 -4.75
C LEU A 55 9.43 -1.63 -5.66
N PHE A 56 9.48 -1.06 -6.86
CA PHE A 56 10.55 -1.37 -7.83
C PHE A 56 11.11 -0.11 -8.46
N LYS A 57 12.43 -0.18 -8.73
CA LYS A 57 13.15 0.74 -9.60
C LYS A 57 13.67 -0.04 -10.81
N ILE A 58 13.33 0.42 -12.00
CA ILE A 58 13.82 -0.15 -13.25
C ILE A 58 14.73 0.86 -13.96
N THR A 59 15.92 0.44 -14.30
CA THR A 59 16.94 1.30 -14.96
C THR A 59 17.31 0.75 -16.31
N LYS A 60 17.33 1.62 -17.31
CA LYS A 60 17.83 1.37 -18.66
C LYS A 60 18.57 2.58 -19.16
N SER A 61 19.82 2.39 -19.63
CA SER A 61 20.63 3.47 -20.22
C SER A 61 20.66 4.74 -19.37
N ASN A 62 20.96 4.61 -18.07
CA ASN A 62 21.03 5.69 -17.07
C ASN A 62 19.71 6.44 -16.78
N LYS A 63 18.58 5.94 -17.28
CA LYS A 63 17.26 6.46 -16.91
C LYS A 63 16.57 5.49 -15.97
N SER A 64 16.14 5.99 -14.82
CA SER A 64 15.41 5.21 -13.83
C SER A 64 13.93 5.58 -13.83
N HIS A 65 13.09 4.56 -13.66
CA HIS A 65 11.65 4.71 -13.48
C HIS A 65 11.23 3.91 -12.25
N TYR A 66 10.23 4.41 -11.54
CA TYR A 66 9.74 3.80 -10.31
C TYR A 66 8.36 3.20 -10.55
N MET A 67 8.17 1.96 -10.09
CA MET A 67 6.93 1.18 -10.26
C MET A 67 6.35 0.87 -8.89
N LYS A 68 5.04 1.08 -8.75
CA LYS A 68 4.36 0.91 -7.48
C LYS A 68 4.22 -0.56 -7.07
N ASP A 69 4.04 -1.46 -8.05
CA ASP A 69 3.82 -2.88 -7.84
C ASP A 69 4.35 -3.71 -9.02
N GLU A 70 4.27 -5.03 -8.91
CA GLU A 70 4.73 -5.97 -9.92
C GLU A 70 3.96 -5.83 -11.24
N LYS A 71 2.67 -5.58 -11.18
CA LYS A 71 1.82 -5.39 -12.36
C LYS A 71 2.21 -4.14 -13.15
N ASP A 72 2.58 -3.08 -12.45
CA ASP A 72 3.05 -1.83 -13.06
C ASP A 72 4.41 -2.05 -13.74
N LEU A 73 5.30 -2.82 -13.08
CA LEU A 73 6.59 -3.24 -13.63
C LEU A 73 6.43 -4.07 -14.91
N GLU A 74 5.56 -5.08 -14.91
CA GLU A 74 5.26 -5.90 -16.08
C GLU A 74 4.71 -5.06 -17.23
N ASN A 75 3.74 -4.19 -16.96
CA ASN A 75 3.17 -3.29 -17.95
C ASN A 75 4.22 -2.38 -18.59
N TYR A 76 5.14 -1.86 -17.77
CA TYR A 76 6.24 -1.02 -18.26
C TYR A 76 7.18 -1.81 -19.18
N ILE A 77 7.57 -3.03 -18.81
CA ILE A 77 8.45 -3.89 -19.61
C ILE A 77 7.77 -4.23 -20.94
N ILE A 78 6.52 -4.67 -20.93
CA ILE A 78 5.76 -4.98 -22.14
C ILE A 78 5.63 -3.76 -23.06
N LYS A 79 5.34 -2.59 -22.48
CA LYS A 79 5.20 -1.34 -23.24
C LYS A 79 6.50 -0.92 -23.94
N ASN A 80 7.65 -1.24 -23.34
CA ASN A 80 8.97 -0.88 -23.85
C ASN A 80 9.68 -2.05 -24.59
N SER A 81 8.99 -3.19 -24.75
CA SER A 81 9.46 -4.31 -25.59
C SER A 81 9.27 -4.01 -27.06
N ASN A 82 10.08 -4.66 -27.92
CA ASN A 82 9.94 -4.56 -29.38
C ASN A 82 8.66 -5.23 -29.92
N ASN A 83 7.88 -5.90 -29.05
CA ASN A 83 6.65 -6.62 -29.39
C ASN A 83 5.37 -5.78 -29.18
N LYS A 84 5.44 -4.46 -29.35
CA LYS A 84 4.33 -3.51 -29.13
C LYS A 84 3.04 -3.84 -29.92
N GLU A 85 3.17 -4.49 -31.07
CA GLU A 85 2.04 -4.74 -31.98
C GLU A 85 1.11 -5.88 -31.53
N LYS A 86 1.52 -6.70 -30.57
CA LYS A 86 0.76 -7.88 -30.12
C LYS A 86 -0.07 -7.67 -28.83
N LYS A 87 -0.25 -6.44 -28.39
CA LYS A 87 -1.12 -6.16 -27.24
C LYS A 87 -2.55 -6.64 -27.49
N GLY A 88 -2.99 -7.60 -26.70
CA GLY A 88 -4.38 -8.10 -26.68
C GLY A 88 -4.59 -9.49 -27.29
N LYS A 89 -3.55 -10.15 -27.82
CA LYS A 89 -3.65 -11.51 -28.41
C LYS A 89 -2.65 -12.53 -27.83
N LEU A 90 -1.86 -12.15 -26.82
CA LEU A 90 -0.85 -13.06 -26.25
C LEU A 90 -1.46 -13.91 -25.14
N SER A 91 -1.14 -15.20 -25.15
CA SER A 91 -1.42 -16.09 -24.02
C SER A 91 -0.53 -15.75 -22.84
N THR A 92 -0.94 -16.12 -21.62
CA THR A 92 -0.16 -15.90 -20.39
C THR A 92 1.27 -16.47 -20.48
N LYS A 93 1.44 -17.62 -21.16
CA LYS A 93 2.75 -18.24 -21.38
C LYS A 93 3.67 -17.41 -22.28
N GLU A 94 3.12 -16.78 -23.31
CA GLU A 94 3.88 -15.91 -24.20
C GLU A 94 4.26 -14.59 -23.52
N ILE A 95 3.38 -14.05 -22.68
CA ILE A 95 3.66 -12.87 -21.88
C ILE A 95 4.83 -13.15 -20.94
N ASN A 96 4.80 -14.25 -20.19
CA ASN A 96 5.88 -14.63 -19.26
C ASN A 96 7.22 -14.80 -19.99
N LYS A 97 7.21 -15.46 -21.16
CA LYS A 97 8.43 -15.62 -21.97
C LYS A 97 9.02 -14.29 -22.45
N ILE A 98 8.16 -13.36 -22.86
CA ILE A 98 8.59 -12.00 -23.25
C ILE A 98 9.15 -11.25 -22.04
N LEU A 99 8.48 -11.34 -20.88
CA LEU A 99 8.94 -10.70 -19.65
C LEU A 99 10.33 -11.20 -19.24
N ASP A 100 10.56 -12.51 -19.27
CA ASP A 100 11.85 -13.10 -18.90
C ASP A 100 12.99 -12.67 -19.84
N GLN A 101 12.72 -12.59 -21.14
CA GLN A 101 13.70 -12.13 -22.12
C GLN A 101 13.99 -10.62 -22.02
N GLU A 102 12.94 -9.83 -21.81
CA GLU A 102 13.06 -8.37 -21.74
C GLU A 102 13.63 -7.90 -20.37
N LYS A 103 13.34 -8.61 -19.27
CA LYS A 103 13.90 -8.31 -17.94
C LYS A 103 15.42 -8.24 -17.96
N GLN A 104 16.08 -9.05 -18.78
CA GLN A 104 17.54 -9.06 -18.91
C GLN A 104 18.13 -7.75 -19.48
N LYS A 105 17.33 -6.93 -20.16
CA LYS A 105 17.74 -5.66 -20.75
C LYS A 105 17.63 -4.49 -19.76
N PHE A 106 17.14 -4.76 -18.57
CA PHE A 106 16.93 -3.76 -17.53
C PHE A 106 17.64 -4.17 -16.24
N THR A 107 18.10 -3.20 -15.49
CA THR A 107 18.47 -3.41 -14.09
C THR A 107 17.23 -3.16 -13.25
N ILE A 108 16.74 -4.20 -12.56
CA ILE A 108 15.56 -4.12 -11.71
C ILE A 108 16.00 -4.26 -10.25
N GLN A 109 15.67 -3.27 -9.45
CA GLN A 109 15.86 -3.27 -8.00
C GLN A 109 14.48 -3.32 -7.33
N ARG A 110 14.30 -4.22 -6.37
CA ARG A 110 13.12 -4.25 -5.50
C ARG A 110 13.48 -3.61 -4.17
N PHE A 111 12.70 -2.62 -3.76
CA PHE A 111 12.81 -2.02 -2.43
C PHE A 111 12.04 -2.86 -1.42
N LYS A 112 12.71 -3.25 -0.34
CA LYS A 112 12.09 -3.94 0.81
C LYS A 112 11.66 -2.95 1.88
N GLY A 113 12.36 -1.81 1.99
CA GLY A 113 12.08 -0.77 2.95
C GLY A 113 12.54 0.61 2.48
N LEU A 114 12.08 1.63 3.17
CA LEU A 114 12.38 3.04 2.89
C LEU A 114 13.87 3.36 3.06
N GLY A 115 14.56 2.62 3.95
CA GLY A 115 15.98 2.77 4.20
C GLY A 115 16.89 2.36 3.02
N GLU A 116 16.35 1.66 2.02
CA GLU A 116 17.08 1.30 0.79
C GLU A 116 17.07 2.44 -0.25
N MET A 117 16.26 3.46 -0.06
CA MET A 117 16.17 4.64 -0.91
C MET A 117 17.15 5.71 -0.41
N ASN A 118 17.87 6.34 -1.33
CA ASN A 118 18.61 7.55 -0.98
C ASN A 118 17.63 8.73 -0.77
N PRO A 119 18.06 9.84 -0.14
CA PRO A 119 17.19 10.97 0.18
C PRO A 119 16.47 11.55 -1.05
N GLU A 120 17.14 11.62 -2.19
CA GLU A 120 16.55 12.15 -3.44
C GLU A 120 15.47 11.22 -3.99
N GLU A 121 15.70 9.91 -3.97
CA GLU A 121 14.70 8.92 -4.38
C GLU A 121 13.47 8.96 -3.49
N LEU A 122 13.68 9.02 -2.16
CA LEU A 122 12.59 9.11 -1.20
C LEU A 122 11.78 10.40 -1.39
N TRP A 123 12.46 11.51 -1.61
CA TRP A 123 11.80 12.78 -1.91
C TRP A 123 10.96 12.68 -3.18
N GLN A 124 11.57 12.30 -4.31
CA GLN A 124 10.90 12.31 -5.61
C GLN A 124 9.72 11.35 -5.69
N THR A 125 9.75 10.23 -4.98
CA THR A 125 8.74 9.17 -5.13
C THR A 125 7.66 9.20 -4.04
N THR A 126 8.02 9.62 -2.82
CA THR A 126 7.19 9.39 -1.65
C THR A 126 6.82 10.66 -0.87
N LEU A 127 7.71 11.65 -0.84
CA LEU A 127 7.51 12.86 -0.04
C LEU A 127 7.00 14.05 -0.86
N ASN A 128 7.48 14.21 -2.09
CA ASN A 128 7.12 15.34 -2.94
C ASN A 128 5.60 15.36 -3.22
N PRO A 129 4.88 16.43 -2.83
CA PRO A 129 3.44 16.53 -3.03
C PRO A 129 2.97 16.35 -4.48
N ASP A 130 3.81 16.72 -5.46
CA ASP A 130 3.46 16.66 -6.88
C ASP A 130 3.53 15.24 -7.46
N ASN A 131 4.33 14.36 -6.85
CA ASN A 131 4.62 13.02 -7.39
C ASN A 131 4.14 11.88 -6.50
N ARG A 132 3.96 12.13 -5.19
CA ARG A 132 3.63 11.09 -4.22
C ARG A 132 2.25 10.50 -4.44
N ASN A 133 2.12 9.21 -4.18
CA ASN A 133 0.84 8.54 -4.11
C ASN A 133 0.42 8.36 -2.65
N LEU A 134 -0.80 8.78 -2.34
CA LEU A 134 -1.39 8.64 -1.03
C LEU A 134 -2.70 7.85 -1.12
N LEU A 135 -2.85 6.85 -0.26
CA LEU A 135 -4.11 6.16 -0.06
C LEU A 135 -4.85 6.82 1.12
N LYS A 136 -6.01 7.38 0.87
CA LYS A 136 -6.84 7.96 1.91
C LYS A 136 -7.43 6.84 2.78
N VAL A 137 -7.26 6.94 4.09
CA VAL A 137 -7.91 6.05 5.04
C VAL A 137 -9.35 6.50 5.22
N GLN A 138 -10.28 5.58 5.03
CA GLN A 138 -11.70 5.84 5.21
C GLN A 138 -12.42 4.58 5.66
N TYR A 139 -13.49 4.74 6.40
CA TYR A 139 -14.40 3.63 6.67
C TYR A 139 -15.15 3.21 5.41
N SER A 140 -15.60 1.97 5.36
CA SER A 140 -16.34 1.42 4.21
C SER A 140 -17.53 2.29 3.83
N ASN A 141 -17.71 2.47 2.54
CA ASN A 141 -18.50 3.53 1.92
C ASN A 141 -19.89 3.78 2.52
N GLY A 142 -20.06 4.95 3.05
CA GLY A 142 -21.23 5.81 2.88
C GLY A 142 -22.36 5.62 3.87
N THR A 143 -22.43 4.58 4.72
CA THR A 143 -23.43 4.48 5.77
C THR A 143 -22.79 4.37 7.14
N LYS A 144 -23.45 4.98 8.15
CA LYS A 144 -23.01 4.88 9.55
C LYS A 144 -22.98 3.42 10.04
N GLU A 145 -23.79 2.55 9.45
CA GLU A 145 -23.84 1.12 9.79
C GLU A 145 -22.55 0.40 9.35
N LYS A 146 -22.10 0.61 8.10
CA LYS A 146 -20.85 0.01 7.60
C LYS A 146 -19.62 0.52 8.34
N SER A 147 -19.59 1.78 8.68
CA SER A 147 -18.53 2.35 9.52
C SER A 147 -18.46 1.67 10.89
N LYS A 148 -19.60 1.33 11.50
CA LYS A 148 -19.63 0.56 12.75
C LYS A 148 -19.18 -0.89 12.58
N GLU A 149 -19.45 -1.51 11.43
CA GLU A 149 -18.95 -2.85 11.10
C GLU A 149 -17.43 -2.87 11.00
N ASP A 150 -16.83 -1.90 10.32
CA ASP A 150 -15.37 -1.75 10.23
C ASP A 150 -14.75 -1.57 11.61
N GLN A 151 -15.32 -0.70 12.45
CA GLN A 151 -14.86 -0.49 13.82
C GLN A 151 -14.97 -1.78 14.66
N LYS A 152 -16.04 -2.55 14.48
CA LYS A 152 -16.23 -3.83 15.15
C LYS A 152 -15.18 -4.85 14.72
N ILE A 153 -14.86 -4.94 13.43
CA ILE A 153 -13.80 -5.82 12.91
C ILE A 153 -12.45 -5.47 13.52
N ILE A 154 -12.11 -4.19 13.57
CA ILE A 154 -10.87 -3.72 14.21
C ILE A 154 -10.86 -4.11 15.69
N SER A 155 -11.97 -3.92 16.41
CA SER A 155 -12.08 -4.28 17.83
C SER A 155 -11.95 -5.79 18.06
N ILE A 156 -12.49 -6.62 17.17
CA ILE A 156 -12.33 -8.09 17.24
C ILE A 156 -10.87 -8.50 17.00
N LEU A 157 -10.24 -7.94 15.96
CA LEU A 157 -8.89 -8.35 15.56
C LEU A 157 -7.80 -7.79 16.47
N MET A 158 -7.97 -6.57 16.97
CA MET A 158 -6.95 -5.82 17.71
C MET A 158 -7.29 -5.57 19.18
N GLY A 159 -8.48 -6.00 19.64
CA GLY A 159 -8.91 -5.89 21.04
C GLY A 159 -8.30 -6.97 21.95
N ASP A 160 -8.65 -6.93 23.22
CA ASP A 160 -8.09 -7.83 24.24
C ASP A 160 -8.74 -9.25 24.24
N GLU A 161 -9.94 -9.36 23.68
CA GLU A 161 -10.73 -10.58 23.65
C GLU A 161 -10.15 -11.60 22.66
N VAL A 162 -9.67 -12.73 23.17
CA VAL A 162 -9.03 -13.80 22.36
C VAL A 162 -10.05 -14.64 21.60
N ALA A 163 -11.18 -14.99 22.25
CA ALA A 163 -12.15 -15.92 21.68
C ALA A 163 -12.80 -15.38 20.38
N PRO A 164 -13.34 -14.14 20.33
CA PRO A 164 -13.88 -13.58 19.09
C PRO A 164 -12.86 -13.45 17.96
N ARG A 165 -11.61 -13.12 18.29
CA ARG A 165 -10.51 -13.03 17.31
C ARG A 165 -10.20 -14.40 16.71
N ARG A 166 -10.09 -15.42 17.54
CA ARG A 166 -9.85 -16.81 17.09
C ARG A 166 -10.98 -17.29 16.17
N GLU A 167 -12.22 -17.06 16.56
CA GLU A 167 -13.40 -17.42 15.78
C GLU A 167 -13.39 -16.73 14.42
N PHE A 168 -13.14 -15.40 14.38
CA PHE A 168 -13.06 -14.63 13.16
C PHE A 168 -11.98 -15.16 12.21
N ILE A 169 -10.75 -15.40 12.71
CA ILE A 169 -9.63 -15.90 11.91
C ILE A 169 -9.95 -17.31 11.37
N THR A 170 -10.52 -18.19 12.20
CA THR A 170 -10.85 -19.56 11.78
C THR A 170 -11.94 -19.56 10.71
N SER A 171 -12.96 -18.76 10.87
CA SER A 171 -14.10 -18.67 9.94
C SER A 171 -13.74 -18.08 8.58
N ASN A 172 -12.73 -17.21 8.55
CA ASN A 172 -12.28 -16.53 7.31
C ASN A 172 -10.94 -17.06 6.79
N ALA A 173 -10.44 -18.19 7.30
CA ALA A 173 -9.13 -18.72 6.94
C ALA A 173 -8.95 -19.04 5.45
N LEU A 174 -10.04 -19.40 4.75
CA LEU A 174 -10.02 -19.72 3.33
C LEU A 174 -9.98 -18.47 2.42
N ASP A 175 -10.32 -17.31 2.96
CA ASP A 175 -10.35 -16.04 2.21
C ASP A 175 -9.00 -15.31 2.22
N VAL A 176 -8.01 -15.86 2.96
CA VAL A 176 -6.66 -15.26 3.07
C VAL A 176 -5.89 -15.52 1.78
N ALA A 177 -5.60 -14.44 1.04
CA ALA A 177 -4.87 -14.50 -0.22
C ALA A 177 -3.33 -14.51 -0.05
N ASN A 178 -2.82 -13.92 1.03
CA ASN A 178 -1.39 -13.80 1.31
C ASN A 178 -1.12 -14.29 2.73
N LEU A 179 -0.62 -15.50 2.85
CA LEU A 179 -0.02 -15.99 4.08
C LEU A 179 1.49 -15.79 3.99
N ASP A 180 2.05 -15.14 4.98
CA ASP A 180 3.50 -15.05 5.15
C ASP A 180 3.95 -16.34 5.86
N ILE A 181 4.40 -17.31 5.06
CA ILE A 181 4.86 -18.64 5.51
C ILE A 181 6.36 -18.71 5.33
#